data_7165bcc3af7a2336c021c5b194d7208a
#
_entry.id   7165bcc3af7a2336c021c5b194d7208a
#
_cell.length_a   1.000
_cell.length_b   1.000
_cell.length_c   1.000
_cell.angle_alpha   90.00
_cell.angle_beta   90.00
_cell.angle_gamma   90.00
#
_symmetry.space_group_name_H-M   'P 1'
#
loop_
_entity.id
_entity.type
_entity.pdbx_description
1 polymer ?
#
loop_
_entity_poly.entity_id
_entity_poly.type
_entity_poly.pdbx_seq_one_letter_code
_entity_poly.pdbx_strand_id
1 'polypeptide(L)'
;MLVSGNFAMLYNVVPESILFCTKSPNLPRVLAFLSKMGYNKNVFFLFGKRIGGNVMLSDIEIAQQAEMQKIREVAAGLSIEEDDLEYYGHYKAKLSESLFQKLEDKPNGKLILVTAINPTPAGEGKTTVSVGLADALRCIGKKSVVALREPSLGPVFGIKGGAAGGGYSQVVPMEDINLHFTGDMHAITAANNLLCAMLDNHMQQGNVLRIDQRRVMFKRVLDMNDRALRNIVIGLGGKIDGIPRSDSFQITVASEVMAILCLASDLADMKRR
;
A
#
# COMPACT_ATOMS: atom_id res chain seq x y z
N MET A 1 3.82 -8.74 0.60
CA MET A 1 3.98 -8.31 -0.81
C MET A 1 3.08 -7.10 -1.03
N LEU A 2 3.63 -5.98 -1.46
CA LEU A 2 2.86 -4.81 -1.91
C LEU A 2 2.77 -4.89 -3.43
N VAL A 3 1.58 -4.69 -3.96
CA VAL A 3 1.34 -4.69 -5.41
C VAL A 3 0.84 -3.30 -5.80
N SER A 4 1.63 -2.58 -6.57
CA SER A 4 1.20 -1.41 -7.32
C SER A 4 1.46 -1.67 -8.80
N GLY A 5 0.42 -1.93 -9.55
CA GLY A 5 0.54 -2.33 -10.96
C GLY A 5 1.31 -3.65 -11.12
N ASN A 6 2.15 -3.76 -12.14
CA ASN A 6 3.03 -4.93 -12.37
C ASN A 6 4.24 -5.00 -11.44
N PHE A 7 4.32 -4.14 -10.42
CA PHE A 7 5.42 -4.11 -9.46
C PHE A 7 4.98 -4.75 -8.15
N ALA A 8 5.56 -5.91 -7.83
CA ALA A 8 5.35 -6.59 -6.56
C ALA A 8 6.59 -6.47 -5.69
N MET A 9 6.41 -6.19 -4.42
CA MET A 9 7.48 -6.11 -3.45
C MET A 9 7.32 -7.11 -2.32
N LEU A 10 8.44 -7.69 -1.91
CA LEU A 10 8.53 -8.56 -0.75
C LEU A 10 8.98 -7.78 0.49
N TYR A 11 8.33 -8.06 1.60
CA TYR A 11 8.63 -7.47 2.90
C TYR A 11 8.58 -8.53 4.00
N ASN A 12 9.22 -8.21 5.11
CA ASN A 12 9.11 -8.98 6.32
C ASN A 12 7.81 -8.69 7.06
N VAL A 13 7.25 -9.71 7.69
CA VAL A 13 6.20 -9.58 8.70
C VAL A 13 6.85 -9.85 10.06
N VAL A 14 6.47 -9.09 11.09
CA VAL A 14 7.02 -9.26 12.44
C VAL A 14 6.74 -10.69 12.93
N PRO A 15 7.76 -11.45 13.36
CA PRO A 15 7.62 -12.89 13.57
C PRO A 15 6.75 -13.31 14.74
N GLU A 16 6.43 -12.42 15.68
CA GLU A 16 5.77 -12.77 16.93
C GLU A 16 4.42 -12.09 17.08
N SER A 17 3.38 -12.84 16.91
CA SER A 17 2.13 -12.79 17.68
C SER A 17 0.87 -13.00 16.84
N ILE A 18 0.15 -14.02 17.22
CA ILE A 18 -1.28 -14.15 16.94
C ILE A 18 -2.01 -13.30 17.97
N LEU A 19 -2.37 -12.08 17.62
CA LEU A 19 -3.18 -11.21 18.46
C LEU A 19 -4.55 -10.99 17.80
N PHE A 20 -5.59 -11.65 18.28
CA PHE A 20 -6.95 -11.42 17.86
C PHE A 20 -7.60 -10.27 18.64
N CYS A 21 -8.30 -9.38 17.93
CA CYS A 21 -9.07 -8.28 18.51
C CYS A 21 -10.21 -8.81 19.42
N THR A 22 -10.18 -8.49 20.71
CA THR A 22 -11.01 -9.08 21.77
C THR A 22 -12.40 -8.46 21.95
N LYS A 23 -12.87 -7.62 21.06
CA LYS A 23 -14.20 -6.96 21.19
C LYS A 23 -15.30 -7.58 20.32
N SER A 24 -15.11 -8.78 19.78
CA SER A 24 -16.17 -9.47 19.04
C SER A 24 -17.10 -10.24 19.96
N PRO A 25 -18.43 -10.12 19.86
CA PRO A 25 -19.39 -10.93 20.60
C PRO A 25 -19.30 -12.44 20.28
N ASN A 26 -18.58 -12.81 19.21
CA ASN A 26 -18.33 -14.19 18.82
C ASN A 26 -17.01 -14.78 19.36
N LEU A 27 -16.25 -14.04 20.14
CA LEU A 27 -14.97 -14.46 20.70
C LEU A 27 -15.06 -15.83 21.42
N PRO A 28 -16.09 -16.15 22.24
CA PRO A 28 -16.19 -17.46 22.88
C PRO A 28 -16.29 -18.63 21.89
N ARG A 29 -16.94 -18.43 20.74
CA ARG A 29 -17.07 -19.46 19.70
C ARG A 29 -15.76 -19.68 18.94
N VAL A 30 -15.03 -18.61 18.65
CA VAL A 30 -13.70 -18.67 18.04
C VAL A 30 -12.70 -19.34 18.98
N LEU A 31 -12.73 -19.00 20.26
CA LEU A 31 -11.91 -19.63 21.30
C LEU A 31 -12.19 -21.13 21.45
N ALA A 32 -13.46 -21.53 21.43
CA ALA A 32 -13.87 -22.94 21.49
C ALA A 32 -13.43 -23.72 20.24
N PHE A 33 -13.46 -23.09 19.07
CA PHE A 33 -12.97 -23.67 17.80
C PHE A 33 -11.45 -23.88 17.83
N LEU A 34 -10.68 -22.88 18.26
CA LEU A 34 -9.23 -22.96 18.36
C LEU A 34 -8.76 -23.97 19.43
N SER A 35 -9.49 -24.08 20.55
CA SER A 35 -9.23 -25.11 21.57
C SER A 35 -9.42 -26.52 21.02
N LYS A 36 -10.41 -26.74 20.15
CA LYS A 36 -10.61 -28.01 19.44
C LYS A 36 -9.53 -28.37 18.45
N MET A 37 -8.80 -27.36 17.96
CA MET A 37 -7.65 -27.53 17.05
C MET A 37 -6.32 -27.79 17.77
N GLY A 38 -6.33 -27.98 19.10
CA GLY A 38 -5.13 -28.36 19.89
C GLY A 38 -4.25 -27.16 20.30
N TYR A 39 -4.71 -25.95 20.18
CA TYR A 39 -3.96 -24.77 20.65
C TYR A 39 -4.01 -24.67 22.18
N ASN A 40 -2.82 -24.47 22.79
CA ASN A 40 -2.65 -24.41 24.24
C ASN A 40 -3.38 -23.17 24.83
N LYS A 41 -4.19 -23.38 25.88
CA LYS A 41 -4.96 -22.32 26.55
C LYS A 41 -4.12 -21.18 27.12
N ASN A 42 -2.82 -21.35 27.28
CA ASN A 42 -1.92 -20.33 27.82
C ASN A 42 -1.61 -19.16 26.84
N VAL A 43 -1.92 -19.30 25.56
CA VAL A 43 -1.80 -18.22 24.54
C VAL A 43 -2.91 -17.16 24.71
N PHE A 44 -3.96 -17.46 25.50
CA PHE A 44 -5.17 -16.63 25.61
C PHE A 44 -5.16 -15.61 26.76
N PHE A 45 -4.14 -15.58 27.62
CA PHE A 45 -4.21 -14.81 28.88
C PHE A 45 -3.66 -13.39 28.83
N LEU A 46 -3.31 -12.85 27.67
CA LEU A 46 -2.76 -11.49 27.55
C LEU A 46 -3.79 -10.38 27.25
N PHE A 47 -5.08 -10.67 27.32
CA PHE A 47 -6.12 -9.69 27.04
C PHE A 47 -7.03 -9.44 28.24
N GLY A 48 -6.84 -8.32 28.91
CA GLY A 48 -7.86 -7.74 29.76
C GLY A 48 -7.53 -7.46 31.22
N LYS A 49 -6.28 -7.53 31.65
CA LYS A 49 -5.89 -6.94 32.94
C LYS A 49 -4.67 -6.04 32.75
N ARG A 50 -4.79 -4.79 33.17
CA ARG A 50 -3.64 -3.97 33.54
C ARG A 50 -2.83 -4.74 34.57
N ILE A 51 -1.81 -5.46 34.15
CA ILE A 51 -0.80 -5.99 35.03
C ILE A 51 0.31 -4.94 35.07
N GLY A 52 0.38 -4.22 36.17
CA GLY A 52 1.52 -3.41 36.59
C GLY A 52 2.24 -2.63 35.50
N GLY A 53 1.95 -1.33 35.36
CA GLY A 53 2.91 -0.31 34.88
C GLY A 53 3.55 -0.43 33.50
N ASN A 54 3.29 -1.44 32.69
CA ASN A 54 3.88 -1.56 31.36
C ASN A 54 3.15 -0.63 30.40
N VAL A 55 3.88 0.39 29.94
CA VAL A 55 3.49 1.26 28.82
C VAL A 55 3.26 0.37 27.60
N MET A 56 2.09 0.41 26.98
CA MET A 56 1.89 -0.22 25.68
C MET A 56 2.80 0.44 24.66
N LEU A 57 3.66 -0.34 24.01
CA LEU A 57 4.52 0.13 22.97
C LEU A 57 3.68 0.69 21.79
N SER A 58 4.15 1.77 21.21
CA SER A 58 3.59 2.30 19.96
C SER A 58 3.95 1.41 18.78
N ASP A 59 3.22 1.55 17.67
CA ASP A 59 3.48 0.77 16.44
C ASP A 59 4.93 0.92 15.96
N ILE A 60 5.51 2.12 16.08
CA ILE A 60 6.90 2.38 15.68
C ILE A 60 7.91 1.70 16.63
N GLU A 61 7.66 1.71 17.92
CA GLU A 61 8.52 1.03 18.89
C GLU A 61 8.53 -0.48 18.68
N ILE A 62 7.36 -1.07 18.36
CA ILE A 62 7.25 -2.49 18.01
C ILE A 62 8.02 -2.79 16.73
N ALA A 63 7.87 -1.96 15.69
CA ALA A 63 8.57 -2.13 14.43
C ALA A 63 10.09 -2.05 14.56
N GLN A 64 10.59 -1.09 15.38
CA GLN A 64 12.01 -0.90 15.62
C GLN A 64 12.66 -1.99 16.49
N GLN A 65 11.89 -2.68 17.31
CA GLN A 65 12.35 -3.83 18.11
C GLN A 65 12.28 -5.16 17.36
N ALA A 66 11.66 -5.19 16.17
CA ALA A 66 11.50 -6.42 15.42
C ALA A 66 12.83 -6.92 14.83
N GLU A 67 13.13 -8.21 15.01
CA GLU A 67 14.23 -8.88 14.33
C GLU A 67 13.85 -9.16 12.87
N MET A 68 14.40 -8.38 11.95
CA MET A 68 14.13 -8.52 10.51
C MET A 68 14.96 -9.63 9.89
N GLN A 69 14.32 -10.52 9.16
CA GLN A 69 14.98 -11.49 8.29
C GLN A 69 15.50 -10.81 7.01
N LYS A 70 16.59 -11.28 6.45
CA LYS A 70 17.04 -10.80 5.14
C LYS A 70 16.01 -11.17 4.08
N ILE A 71 15.75 -10.24 3.16
CA ILE A 71 14.69 -10.43 2.17
C ILE A 71 14.88 -11.67 1.28
N ARG A 72 16.12 -12.08 1.02
CA ARG A 72 16.44 -13.32 0.32
C ARG A 72 15.92 -14.56 1.06
N GLU A 73 15.96 -14.55 2.39
CA GLU A 73 15.49 -15.67 3.21
C GLU A 73 13.95 -15.73 3.20
N VAL A 74 13.29 -14.57 3.22
CA VAL A 74 11.84 -14.47 3.04
C VAL A 74 11.42 -14.97 1.66
N ALA A 75 12.14 -14.58 0.60
CA ALA A 75 11.91 -15.02 -0.78
C ALA A 75 12.11 -16.54 -0.95
N ALA A 76 13.17 -17.08 -0.37
CA ALA A 76 13.43 -18.51 -0.38
C ALA A 76 12.29 -19.33 0.26
N GLY A 77 11.70 -18.81 1.35
CA GLY A 77 10.51 -19.39 1.98
C GLY A 77 9.28 -19.48 1.07
N LEU A 78 9.22 -18.62 0.04
CA LEU A 78 8.19 -18.63 -1.00
C LEU A 78 8.61 -19.38 -2.27
N SER A 79 9.82 -19.96 -2.29
CA SER A 79 10.43 -20.61 -3.48
C SER A 79 10.69 -19.61 -4.62
N ILE A 80 11.04 -18.37 -4.29
CA ILE A 80 11.50 -17.33 -5.22
C ILE A 80 13.03 -17.35 -5.20
N GLU A 81 13.65 -17.43 -6.38
CA GLU A 81 15.08 -17.46 -6.54
C GLU A 81 15.70 -16.07 -6.38
N GLU A 82 16.99 -16.02 -6.05
CA GLU A 82 17.70 -14.75 -5.83
C GLU A 82 17.78 -13.90 -7.10
N ASP A 83 17.92 -14.54 -8.27
CA ASP A 83 17.95 -13.87 -9.58
C ASP A 83 16.60 -13.22 -9.96
N ASP A 84 15.52 -13.57 -9.28
CA ASP A 84 14.21 -12.95 -9.46
C ASP A 84 13.96 -11.76 -8.52
N LEU A 85 15.00 -11.30 -7.81
CA LEU A 85 14.92 -10.18 -6.86
C LEU A 85 15.78 -8.99 -7.30
N GLU A 86 15.15 -7.80 -7.29
CA GLU A 86 15.84 -6.52 -7.40
C GLU A 86 15.93 -5.90 -6.00
N TYR A 87 17.13 -5.91 -5.43
CA TYR A 87 17.35 -5.53 -4.03
C TYR A 87 17.24 -4.02 -3.77
N TYR A 88 16.50 -3.67 -2.74
CA TYR A 88 16.47 -2.36 -2.10
C TYR A 88 17.03 -2.46 -0.68
N GLY A 89 18.34 -2.66 -0.57
CA GLY A 89 19.01 -2.99 0.69
C GLY A 89 18.80 -4.44 1.10
N HIS A 90 18.94 -4.73 2.40
CA HIS A 90 18.94 -6.10 2.91
C HIS A 90 17.53 -6.66 3.20
N TYR A 91 16.54 -5.80 3.36
CA TYR A 91 15.23 -6.15 3.92
C TYR A 91 14.06 -5.93 2.97
N LYS A 92 14.33 -5.46 1.75
CA LYS A 92 13.33 -5.14 0.73
C LYS A 92 13.83 -5.55 -0.65
N ALA A 93 12.93 -5.97 -1.52
CA ALA A 93 13.25 -6.23 -2.92
C ALA A 93 12.00 -6.06 -3.79
N LYS A 94 12.19 -5.63 -5.02
CA LYS A 94 11.20 -5.80 -6.11
C LYS A 94 11.32 -7.21 -6.68
N LEU A 95 10.21 -7.71 -7.21
CA LEU A 95 10.19 -8.94 -7.98
C LEU A 95 10.44 -8.59 -9.44
N SER A 96 11.31 -9.36 -10.10
CA SER A 96 11.62 -9.16 -11.51
C SER A 96 10.42 -9.49 -12.40
N GLU A 97 10.35 -8.88 -13.58
CA GLU A 97 9.32 -9.21 -14.58
C GLU A 97 9.43 -10.66 -15.05
N SER A 98 10.64 -11.21 -15.09
CA SER A 98 10.89 -12.60 -15.46
C SER A 98 10.20 -13.62 -14.52
N LEU A 99 10.06 -13.28 -13.23
CA LEU A 99 9.32 -14.12 -12.29
C LEU A 99 7.85 -14.25 -12.69
N PHE A 100 7.21 -13.16 -13.10
CA PHE A 100 5.80 -13.20 -13.51
C PHE A 100 5.62 -14.07 -14.75
N GLN A 101 6.53 -13.99 -15.72
CA GLN A 101 6.54 -14.84 -16.90
C GLN A 101 6.70 -16.33 -16.53
N LYS A 102 7.61 -16.66 -15.61
CA LYS A 102 7.81 -18.04 -15.09
C LYS A 102 6.56 -18.58 -14.35
N LEU A 103 5.72 -17.71 -13.84
CA LEU A 103 4.53 -18.07 -13.05
C LEU A 103 3.24 -18.12 -13.89
N GLU A 104 3.24 -17.64 -15.13
CA GLU A 104 2.03 -17.50 -15.96
C GLU A 104 1.28 -18.83 -16.14
N ASP A 105 1.99 -19.92 -16.35
CA ASP A 105 1.42 -21.26 -16.52
C ASP A 105 1.20 -22.03 -15.21
N LYS A 106 1.51 -21.42 -14.06
CA LYS A 106 1.34 -22.09 -12.76
C LYS A 106 -0.11 -22.00 -12.28
N PRO A 107 -0.62 -23.02 -11.59
CA PRO A 107 -1.96 -22.96 -11.03
C PRO A 107 -2.08 -21.85 -9.99
N ASN A 108 -3.14 -21.09 -10.05
CA ASN A 108 -3.43 -20.02 -9.10
C ASN A 108 -3.64 -20.56 -7.69
N GLY A 109 -3.10 -19.87 -6.71
CA GLY A 109 -3.39 -20.10 -5.29
C GLY A 109 -4.81 -19.67 -4.92
N LYS A 110 -5.19 -19.92 -3.66
CA LYS A 110 -6.47 -19.46 -3.11
C LYS A 110 -6.39 -17.96 -2.80
N LEU A 111 -7.30 -17.18 -3.36
CA LEU A 111 -7.43 -15.75 -3.09
C LEU A 111 -8.36 -15.51 -1.92
N ILE A 112 -7.89 -14.77 -0.91
CA ILE A 112 -8.69 -14.33 0.23
C ILE A 112 -8.77 -12.80 0.17
N LEU A 113 -9.97 -12.26 -0.07
CA LEU A 113 -10.21 -10.82 -0.07
C LEU A 113 -10.59 -10.33 1.32
N VAL A 114 -9.82 -9.39 1.86
CA VAL A 114 -10.14 -8.68 3.11
C VAL A 114 -10.68 -7.30 2.75
N THR A 115 -11.93 -7.05 3.07
CA THR A 115 -12.64 -5.81 2.74
C THR A 115 -13.48 -5.31 3.90
N ALA A 116 -14.08 -4.12 3.75
CA ALA A 116 -15.02 -3.55 4.70
C ALA A 116 -16.24 -3.02 3.97
N ILE A 117 -17.40 -3.07 4.62
CA ILE A 117 -18.68 -2.64 4.04
C ILE A 117 -18.71 -1.12 3.90
N ASN A 118 -18.35 -0.40 4.97
CA ASN A 118 -18.36 1.06 5.01
C ASN A 118 -17.01 1.63 5.44
N PRO A 119 -16.55 2.76 4.87
CA PRO A 119 -15.38 3.46 5.37
C PRO A 119 -15.70 4.17 6.69
N THR A 120 -14.71 4.22 7.60
CA THR A 120 -14.78 4.99 8.84
C THR A 120 -13.62 5.98 8.95
N PRO A 121 -13.75 7.09 9.70
CA PRO A 121 -12.64 8.03 9.86
C PRO A 121 -11.38 7.42 10.47
N ALA A 122 -11.54 6.48 11.40
CA ALA A 122 -10.42 5.81 12.08
C ALA A 122 -9.81 4.64 11.28
N GLY A 123 -10.45 4.25 10.16
CA GLY A 123 -10.09 3.03 9.43
C GLY A 123 -10.76 1.78 9.98
N GLU A 124 -10.79 0.71 9.21
CA GLU A 124 -11.51 -0.53 9.51
C GLU A 124 -10.57 -1.70 9.83
N GLY A 125 -9.25 -1.47 9.88
CA GLY A 125 -8.25 -2.49 10.19
C GLY A 125 -8.00 -3.52 9.08
N LYS A 126 -8.38 -3.24 7.83
CA LYS A 126 -8.18 -4.17 6.69
C LYS A 126 -6.73 -4.63 6.56
N THR A 127 -5.79 -3.71 6.61
CA THR A 127 -4.36 -4.02 6.49
C THR A 127 -3.89 -4.86 7.68
N THR A 128 -4.20 -4.46 8.90
CA THR A 128 -3.83 -5.21 10.12
C THR A 128 -4.38 -6.64 10.10
N VAL A 129 -5.64 -6.82 9.68
CA VAL A 129 -6.26 -8.14 9.54
C VAL A 129 -5.59 -8.96 8.43
N SER A 130 -5.26 -8.34 7.28
CA SER A 130 -4.59 -9.02 6.17
C SER A 130 -3.20 -9.51 6.56
N VAL A 131 -2.42 -8.68 7.25
CA VAL A 131 -1.08 -9.05 7.72
C VAL A 131 -1.17 -10.15 8.78
N GLY A 132 -2.03 -9.97 9.80
CA GLY A 132 -2.21 -10.97 10.84
C GLY A 132 -2.73 -12.32 10.32
N LEU A 133 -3.58 -12.32 9.30
CA LEU A 133 -4.06 -13.55 8.66
C LEU A 133 -2.93 -14.26 7.90
N ALA A 134 -2.11 -13.50 7.14
CA ALA A 134 -0.99 -14.08 6.41
C ALA A 134 0.05 -14.70 7.36
N ASP A 135 0.32 -14.02 8.48
CA ASP A 135 1.23 -14.53 9.51
C ASP A 135 0.66 -15.76 10.22
N ALA A 136 -0.61 -15.76 10.58
CA ALA A 136 -1.29 -16.91 11.15
C ALA A 136 -1.25 -18.14 10.22
N LEU A 137 -1.45 -17.94 8.91
CA LEU A 137 -1.34 -19.01 7.92
C LEU A 137 0.08 -19.58 7.85
N ARG A 138 1.10 -18.73 7.93
CA ARG A 138 2.49 -19.16 7.99
C ARG A 138 2.78 -19.97 9.27
N CYS A 139 2.29 -19.54 10.42
CA CYS A 139 2.44 -20.26 11.70
C CYS A 139 1.88 -21.69 11.67
N ILE A 140 0.85 -21.93 10.87
CA ILE A 140 0.29 -23.30 10.66
C ILE A 140 0.90 -24.02 9.44
N GLY A 141 2.04 -23.55 8.94
CA GLY A 141 2.81 -24.20 7.87
C GLY A 141 2.21 -24.02 6.47
N LYS A 142 1.34 -23.03 6.24
CA LYS A 142 0.82 -22.71 4.91
C LYS A 142 1.71 -21.67 4.24
N LYS A 143 2.02 -21.86 2.93
CA LYS A 143 2.61 -20.81 2.12
C LYS A 143 1.56 -19.73 1.87
N SER A 144 1.81 -18.54 2.37
CA SER A 144 0.91 -17.37 2.23
C SER A 144 1.70 -16.15 1.83
N VAL A 145 1.06 -15.31 1.01
CA VAL A 145 1.56 -14.02 0.59
C VAL A 145 0.46 -13.01 0.86
N VAL A 146 0.80 -11.89 1.50
CA VAL A 146 -0.13 -10.77 1.66
C VAL A 146 0.13 -9.74 0.57
N ALA A 147 -0.91 -9.35 -0.16
CA ALA A 147 -0.86 -8.28 -1.12
C ALA A 147 -1.55 -7.04 -0.53
N LEU A 148 -0.80 -5.98 -0.32
CA LEU A 148 -1.27 -4.74 0.28
C LEU A 148 -1.14 -3.60 -0.72
N ARG A 149 -1.96 -2.58 -0.54
CA ARG A 149 -1.82 -1.32 -1.28
C ARG A 149 -0.60 -0.56 -0.74
N GLU A 150 0.20 -0.01 -1.64
CA GLU A 150 1.26 0.93 -1.26
C GLU A 150 0.65 2.16 -0.54
N PRO A 151 1.22 2.60 0.60
CA PRO A 151 0.70 3.74 1.33
C PRO A 151 0.97 5.05 0.59
N SER A 152 -0.02 5.94 0.62
CA SER A 152 0.15 7.34 0.25
C SER A 152 0.65 8.14 1.46
N LEU A 153 1.49 9.15 1.25
CA LEU A 153 2.03 9.99 2.34
C LEU A 153 0.94 10.70 3.14
N GLY A 154 -0.11 11.18 2.49
CA GLY A 154 -1.19 11.88 3.17
C GLY A 154 -1.83 11.10 4.31
N PRO A 155 -2.30 9.85 4.10
CA PRO A 155 -2.82 8.99 5.15
C PRO A 155 -1.80 8.62 6.23
N VAL A 156 -0.52 8.49 5.91
CA VAL A 156 0.55 8.14 6.88
C VAL A 156 0.67 9.19 7.98
N PHE A 157 0.58 10.47 7.62
CA PHE A 157 0.63 11.58 8.58
C PHE A 157 -0.74 11.98 9.14
N GLY A 158 -1.79 11.21 8.84
CA GLY A 158 -3.15 11.43 9.30
C GLY A 158 -3.58 10.48 10.41
N ILE A 159 -4.87 10.57 10.77
CA ILE A 159 -5.49 9.74 11.83
C ILE A 159 -5.52 8.24 11.44
N LYS A 160 -5.51 7.92 10.14
CA LYS A 160 -5.64 6.54 9.64
C LYS A 160 -4.37 5.69 9.79
N GLY A 161 -3.24 6.27 10.15
CA GLY A 161 -1.97 5.57 10.23
C GLY A 161 -1.44 5.08 8.88
N GLY A 162 -0.29 4.42 8.91
CA GLY A 162 0.36 3.86 7.72
C GLY A 162 -0.31 2.59 7.19
N ALA A 163 0.06 2.19 5.98
CA ALA A 163 -0.43 0.96 5.36
C ALA A 163 0.40 -0.28 5.73
N ALA A 164 1.35 -0.16 6.64
CA ALA A 164 2.18 -1.27 7.12
C ALA A 164 1.47 -2.20 8.12
N GLY A 165 0.25 -1.88 8.54
CA GLY A 165 -0.46 -2.59 9.60
C GLY A 165 -0.39 -1.85 10.93
N GLY A 166 -0.54 -2.56 12.05
CA GLY A 166 -0.48 -1.97 13.40
C GLY A 166 -0.27 -3.02 14.48
N GLY A 167 0.24 -2.59 15.63
CA GLY A 167 0.66 -3.47 16.70
C GLY A 167 1.71 -4.45 16.21
N TYR A 168 1.56 -5.71 16.53
CA TYR A 168 2.43 -6.78 16.04
C TYR A 168 2.07 -7.29 14.63
N SER A 169 0.89 -6.96 14.11
CA SER A 169 0.50 -7.28 12.74
C SER A 169 1.00 -6.20 11.77
N GLN A 170 2.31 -6.11 11.62
CA GLN A 170 2.99 -5.11 10.81
C GLN A 170 3.91 -5.73 9.77
N VAL A 171 4.11 -5.00 8.68
CA VAL A 171 5.17 -5.24 7.69
C VAL A 171 6.33 -4.31 7.99
N VAL A 172 7.54 -4.85 8.05
CA VAL A 172 8.76 -4.11 8.37
C VAL A 172 9.76 -4.15 7.20
N PRO A 173 10.58 -3.11 7.02
CA PRO A 173 10.73 -1.89 7.81
C PRO A 173 9.57 -0.89 7.58
N MET A 174 8.85 -0.55 8.64
CA MET A 174 7.63 0.26 8.57
C MET A 174 7.88 1.68 8.06
N GLU A 175 8.95 2.32 8.54
CA GLU A 175 9.30 3.69 8.18
C GLU A 175 9.56 3.81 6.69
N ASP A 176 10.35 2.91 6.12
CA ASP A 176 10.66 2.90 4.70
C ASP A 176 9.40 2.72 3.85
N ILE A 177 8.54 1.75 4.24
CA ILE A 177 7.30 1.44 3.52
C ILE A 177 6.39 2.67 3.49
N ASN A 178 6.29 3.39 4.60
CA ASN A 178 5.43 4.56 4.72
C ASN A 178 5.98 5.82 4.02
N LEU A 179 7.25 5.85 3.63
CA LEU A 179 7.94 7.02 3.09
C LEU A 179 8.33 6.88 1.60
N HIS A 180 7.56 6.12 0.81
CA HIS A 180 7.72 6.02 -0.65
C HIS A 180 9.11 5.55 -1.11
N PHE A 181 9.71 4.61 -0.42
CA PHE A 181 11.07 4.17 -0.79
C PHE A 181 11.16 3.49 -2.17
N THR A 182 10.03 3.08 -2.77
CA THR A 182 10.00 2.46 -4.11
C THR A 182 10.17 3.47 -5.23
N GLY A 183 9.82 4.73 -5.02
CA GLY A 183 9.78 5.78 -6.01
C GLY A 183 8.55 5.78 -6.91
N ASP A 184 7.66 4.79 -6.83
CA ASP A 184 6.54 4.64 -7.76
C ASP A 184 5.54 5.80 -7.65
N MET A 185 5.21 6.24 -6.42
CA MET A 185 4.33 7.40 -6.22
C MET A 185 4.93 8.70 -6.77
N HIS A 186 6.25 8.88 -6.66
CA HIS A 186 6.94 10.03 -7.24
C HIS A 186 6.94 9.97 -8.77
N ALA A 187 7.16 8.80 -9.35
CA ALA A 187 7.12 8.60 -10.81
C ALA A 187 5.74 8.90 -11.38
N ILE A 188 4.67 8.41 -10.75
CA ILE A 188 3.28 8.69 -11.15
C ILE A 188 2.95 10.17 -11.00
N THR A 189 3.35 10.81 -9.90
CA THR A 189 3.18 12.25 -9.70
C THR A 189 3.84 13.05 -10.84
N ALA A 190 5.09 12.70 -11.17
CA ALA A 190 5.82 13.37 -12.25
C ALA A 190 5.15 13.14 -13.62
N ALA A 191 4.76 11.91 -13.95
CA ALA A 191 4.10 11.56 -15.20
C ALA A 191 2.76 12.30 -15.38
N ASN A 192 1.91 12.27 -14.35
CA ASN A 192 0.62 12.96 -14.37
C ASN A 192 0.78 14.49 -14.52
N ASN A 193 1.71 15.08 -13.80
CA ASN A 193 1.92 16.53 -13.84
C ASN A 193 2.60 16.96 -15.16
N LEU A 194 3.42 16.10 -15.76
CA LEU A 194 3.93 16.33 -17.11
C LEU A 194 2.78 16.38 -18.13
N LEU A 195 1.82 15.46 -18.07
CA LEU A 195 0.63 15.49 -18.94
C LEU A 195 -0.17 16.77 -18.74
N CYS A 196 -0.35 17.24 -17.49
CA CYS A 196 -1.00 18.52 -17.21
C CYS A 196 -0.23 19.69 -17.86
N ALA A 197 1.08 19.70 -17.74
CA ALA A 197 1.92 20.76 -18.35
C ALA A 197 1.86 20.72 -19.88
N MET A 198 1.87 19.52 -20.49
CA MET A 198 1.71 19.36 -21.94
C MET A 198 0.35 19.85 -22.42
N LEU A 199 -0.73 19.56 -21.66
CA LEU A 199 -2.08 20.04 -21.95
C LEU A 199 -2.15 21.56 -21.92
N ASP A 200 -1.59 22.19 -20.88
CA ASP A 200 -1.55 23.65 -20.75
C ASP A 200 -0.73 24.29 -21.88
N ASN A 201 0.42 23.72 -22.18
CA ASN A 201 1.26 24.21 -23.28
C ASN A 201 0.55 24.06 -24.64
N HIS A 202 -0.16 22.96 -24.87
CA HIS A 202 -0.94 22.77 -26.09
C HIS A 202 -2.01 23.87 -26.27
N MET A 203 -2.75 24.16 -25.19
CA MET A 203 -3.76 25.23 -25.22
C MET A 203 -3.14 26.62 -25.46
N GLN A 204 -1.96 26.88 -24.89
CA GLN A 204 -1.22 28.14 -25.06
C GLN A 204 -0.64 28.29 -26.46
N GLN A 205 -0.17 27.21 -27.09
CA GLN A 205 0.53 27.20 -28.39
C GLN A 205 -0.41 26.92 -29.58
N GLY A 206 -1.59 27.50 -29.57
CA GLY A 206 -2.49 27.48 -30.71
C GLY A 206 -3.65 26.49 -30.62
N ASN A 207 -3.67 25.60 -29.63
CA ASN A 207 -4.82 24.72 -29.31
C ASN A 207 -5.44 24.01 -30.54
N VAL A 208 -4.61 23.36 -31.35
CA VAL A 208 -5.03 22.68 -32.59
C VAL A 208 -6.17 21.67 -32.34
N LEU A 209 -6.18 21.04 -31.19
CA LEU A 209 -7.24 20.11 -30.75
C LEU A 209 -8.54 20.81 -30.32
N ARG A 210 -8.55 22.15 -30.25
CA ARG A 210 -9.70 22.97 -29.84
C ARG A 210 -10.26 22.58 -28.45
N ILE A 211 -9.38 22.32 -27.49
CA ILE A 211 -9.76 21.98 -26.14
C ILE A 211 -10.43 23.18 -25.47
N ASP A 212 -11.62 22.99 -24.93
CA ASP A 212 -12.30 24.02 -24.12
C ASP A 212 -11.62 24.16 -22.77
N GLN A 213 -10.92 25.26 -22.59
CA GLN A 213 -10.13 25.54 -21.38
C GLN A 213 -10.97 25.58 -20.08
N ARG A 214 -12.28 25.85 -20.20
CA ARG A 214 -13.21 25.87 -19.06
C ARG A 214 -13.68 24.46 -18.67
N ARG A 215 -13.37 23.45 -19.47
CA ARG A 215 -13.82 22.07 -19.30
C ARG A 215 -12.66 21.09 -19.11
N VAL A 216 -11.50 21.57 -18.73
CA VAL A 216 -10.36 20.71 -18.40
C VAL A 216 -10.63 20.00 -17.08
N MET A 217 -10.86 18.70 -17.16
CA MET A 217 -11.14 17.84 -15.99
C MET A 217 -9.92 17.07 -15.49
N PHE A 218 -8.88 16.93 -16.32
CA PHE A 218 -7.63 16.29 -15.94
C PHE A 218 -6.86 17.17 -14.96
N LYS A 219 -6.61 16.67 -13.75
CA LYS A 219 -6.09 17.47 -12.63
C LYS A 219 -4.65 17.12 -12.31
N ARG A 220 -3.94 18.10 -11.76
CA ARG A 220 -2.63 17.89 -11.16
C ARG A 220 -2.74 16.99 -9.94
N VAL A 221 -1.62 16.39 -9.55
CA VAL A 221 -1.57 15.51 -8.38
C VAL A 221 -0.42 15.88 -7.46
N LEU A 222 -0.66 15.64 -6.18
CA LEU A 222 0.33 15.67 -5.12
C LEU A 222 0.00 14.52 -4.17
N ASP A 223 0.99 13.71 -3.78
CA ASP A 223 0.71 12.59 -2.88
C ASP A 223 0.58 13.03 -1.42
N MET A 224 -0.30 14.00 -1.21
CA MET A 224 -0.60 14.60 0.07
C MET A 224 -2.03 15.12 0.10
N ASN A 225 -2.70 15.01 1.25
CA ASN A 225 -4.03 15.60 1.45
C ASN A 225 -3.90 17.06 1.86
N ASP A 226 -3.72 17.95 0.89
CA ASP A 226 -3.67 19.39 1.13
C ASP A 226 -5.03 20.07 0.81
N ARG A 227 -5.68 20.56 1.87
CA ARG A 227 -6.97 21.24 1.75
C ARG A 227 -6.88 22.52 0.95
N ALA A 228 -5.77 23.26 1.04
CA ALA A 228 -5.58 24.52 0.35
C ALA A 228 -5.49 24.36 -1.16
N LEU A 229 -5.07 23.19 -1.64
CA LEU A 229 -4.90 22.89 -3.07
C LEU A 229 -6.15 22.27 -3.73
N ARG A 230 -7.25 22.09 -3.00
CA ARG A 230 -8.48 21.49 -3.56
C ARG A 230 -9.21 22.37 -4.56
N ASN A 231 -9.08 23.68 -4.42
CA ASN A 231 -9.64 24.66 -5.34
C ASN A 231 -8.63 25.80 -5.48
N ILE A 232 -7.99 25.88 -6.63
CA ILE A 232 -6.96 26.87 -6.96
C ILE A 232 -7.26 27.53 -8.28
N VAL A 233 -6.60 28.62 -8.56
CA VAL A 233 -6.54 29.24 -9.88
C VAL A 233 -5.12 29.13 -10.38
N ILE A 234 -4.96 28.64 -11.60
CA ILE A 234 -3.67 28.56 -12.30
C ILE A 234 -3.64 29.54 -13.48
N GLY A 235 -2.43 29.78 -14.03
CA GLY A 235 -2.24 30.65 -15.18
C GLY A 235 -2.44 32.13 -14.86
N LEU A 236 -2.35 32.53 -13.58
CA LEU A 236 -2.37 33.95 -13.19
C LEU A 236 -1.04 34.60 -13.58
N GLY A 237 -1.15 35.79 -14.21
CA GLY A 237 0.02 36.54 -14.63
C GLY A 237 -0.17 37.19 -16.00
N GLY A 238 0.91 37.37 -16.73
CA GLY A 238 0.88 37.95 -18.06
C GLY A 238 0.52 36.93 -19.14
N LYS A 239 0.50 37.39 -20.39
CA LYS A 239 0.14 36.58 -21.57
C LYS A 239 0.98 35.29 -21.72
N ILE A 240 2.19 35.29 -21.20
CA ILE A 240 3.12 34.15 -21.28
C ILE A 240 2.91 33.14 -20.17
N ASP A 241 2.15 33.46 -19.13
CA ASP A 241 1.98 32.63 -17.95
C ASP A 241 0.82 31.61 -18.09
N GLY A 242 0.16 31.63 -19.23
CA GLY A 242 -0.94 30.71 -19.55
C GLY A 242 -2.31 31.37 -19.47
N ILE A 243 -3.34 30.55 -19.35
CA ILE A 243 -4.73 30.97 -19.38
C ILE A 243 -5.34 30.75 -18.00
N PRO A 244 -5.82 31.83 -17.35
CA PRO A 244 -6.42 31.70 -16.02
C PRO A 244 -7.62 30.77 -16.02
N ARG A 245 -7.58 29.75 -15.18
CA ARG A 245 -8.70 28.83 -14.97
C ARG A 245 -8.66 28.19 -13.58
N SER A 246 -9.79 27.69 -13.17
CA SER A 246 -9.91 26.86 -11.97
C SER A 246 -9.23 25.53 -12.19
N ASP A 247 -8.51 25.05 -11.18
CA ASP A 247 -7.85 23.75 -11.13
C ASP A 247 -7.83 23.20 -9.71
N SER A 248 -7.24 22.03 -9.50
CA SER A 248 -7.06 21.43 -8.19
C SER A 248 -5.89 20.45 -8.22
N PHE A 249 -5.39 20.10 -7.03
CA PHE A 249 -4.53 18.94 -6.85
C PHE A 249 -5.33 17.80 -6.23
N GLN A 250 -5.28 16.65 -6.88
CA GLN A 250 -5.79 15.40 -6.33
C GLN A 250 -4.64 14.62 -5.67
N ILE A 251 -4.96 13.66 -4.81
CA ILE A 251 -3.93 12.74 -4.31
C ILE A 251 -3.47 11.82 -5.44
N THR A 252 -2.17 11.56 -5.52
CA THR A 252 -1.55 10.79 -6.62
C THR A 252 -2.23 9.45 -6.88
N VAL A 253 -2.59 8.72 -5.84
CA VAL A 253 -3.25 7.40 -5.94
C VAL A 253 -4.65 7.45 -6.57
N ALA A 254 -5.28 8.62 -6.66
CA ALA A 254 -6.58 8.80 -7.30
C ALA A 254 -6.47 9.28 -8.76
N SER A 255 -5.26 9.36 -9.32
CA SER A 255 -5.04 9.81 -10.69
C SER A 255 -5.42 8.75 -11.71
N GLU A 256 -5.80 9.22 -12.91
CA GLU A 256 -6.01 8.38 -14.08
C GLU A 256 -4.73 7.62 -14.47
N VAL A 257 -3.56 8.26 -14.37
CA VAL A 257 -2.26 7.64 -14.66
C VAL A 257 -1.98 6.47 -13.72
N MET A 258 -2.33 6.60 -12.44
CA MET A 258 -2.23 5.48 -11.49
C MET A 258 -3.18 4.34 -11.85
N ALA A 259 -4.42 4.66 -12.27
CA ALA A 259 -5.37 3.65 -12.72
C ALA A 259 -4.86 2.89 -13.95
N ILE A 260 -4.27 3.59 -14.91
CA ILE A 260 -3.65 2.98 -16.09
C ILE A 260 -2.52 2.04 -15.68
N LEU A 261 -1.60 2.49 -14.81
CA LEU A 261 -0.50 1.66 -14.30
C LEU A 261 -1.02 0.39 -13.62
N CYS A 262 -2.02 0.52 -12.76
CA CYS A 262 -2.58 -0.61 -12.00
C CYS A 262 -3.34 -1.63 -12.88
N LEU A 263 -3.88 -1.21 -14.00
CA LEU A 263 -4.72 -2.04 -14.87
C LEU A 263 -3.99 -2.55 -16.11
N ALA A 264 -2.83 -1.99 -16.45
CA ALA A 264 -2.05 -2.43 -17.59
C ALA A 264 -1.41 -3.80 -17.33
N SER A 265 -1.46 -4.68 -18.34
CA SER A 265 -0.81 -5.98 -18.31
C SER A 265 0.68 -5.90 -18.63
N ASP A 266 1.07 -4.95 -19.48
CA ASP A 266 2.42 -4.72 -19.96
C ASP A 266 2.61 -3.28 -20.47
N LEU A 267 3.81 -2.94 -20.91
CA LEU A 267 4.13 -1.61 -21.44
C LEU A 267 3.35 -1.27 -22.72
N ALA A 268 3.06 -2.23 -23.57
CA ALA A 268 2.29 -2.03 -24.79
C ALA A 268 0.81 -1.72 -24.46
N ASP A 269 0.25 -2.42 -23.50
CA ASP A 269 -1.10 -2.16 -22.98
C ASP A 269 -1.18 -0.81 -22.27
N MET A 270 -0.17 -0.46 -21.46
CA MET A 270 -0.07 0.85 -20.83
C MET A 270 -0.07 1.98 -21.86
N LYS A 271 0.70 1.83 -22.95
CA LYS A 271 0.74 2.81 -24.03
C LYS A 271 -0.59 2.94 -24.77
N ARG A 272 -1.34 1.86 -24.89
CA ARG A 272 -2.64 1.84 -25.57
C ARG A 272 -3.75 2.50 -24.77
N ARG A 273 -3.73 2.34 -23.45
CA ARG A 273 -4.70 2.94 -22.52
C ARG A 273 -4.53 4.46 -22.44
#